data_f8cb749e3633f3b257feef70d84581d9
#
_entry.id   f8cb749e3633f3b257feef70d84581d9
#
_cell.length_a   1.000
_cell.length_b   1.000
_cell.length_c   1.000
_cell.angle_alpha   90.00
_cell.angle_beta   90.00
_cell.angle_gamma   90.00
#
_symmetry.space_group_name_H-M   'P 1'
#
loop_
_entity.id
_entity.type
_entity.pdbx_description
1 polymer ?
#
loop_
_entity_poly.entity_id
_entity_poly.type
_entity_poly.pdbx_seq_one_letter_code
_entity_poly.pdbx_strand_id
1 'polypeptide(L)'
;MDAAGNVVDGDAIMVIMATAMAESGELACNTLVATVMSNLGLHLAMRDAGITVRTTGVGDRYVLEELRAGNFSLGGEQSGHIVLPALGTTGDGIATGLRLISRMAETGRSLAELAAAMRTLPQVLINVPVADKDTVAAADDVQAAVRAAEDTLGDEGRILLRPSGTEQLVRVMVEAGDADTARTLAERVAAVVGAHS
;
A
#
# COMPACT_ATOMS: atom_id res chain seq x y z
N MET A 1 2.17 4.48 -17.31
CA MET A 1 0.79 4.65 -17.83
C MET A 1 0.53 3.56 -18.87
N ASP A 2 -0.70 3.06 -18.90
CA ASP A 2 -1.14 2.12 -19.93
C ASP A 2 -1.44 2.84 -21.27
N ALA A 3 -1.83 2.09 -22.30
CA ALA A 3 -2.13 2.64 -23.62
C ALA A 3 -3.38 3.57 -23.66
N ALA A 4 -4.23 3.51 -22.65
CA ALA A 4 -5.41 4.37 -22.49
C ALA A 4 -5.09 5.65 -21.68
N GLY A 5 -3.85 5.79 -21.17
CA GLY A 5 -3.42 6.93 -20.36
C GLY A 5 -3.71 6.76 -18.87
N ASN A 6 -4.16 5.60 -18.39
CA ASN A 6 -4.36 5.35 -16.98
C ASN A 6 -3.01 5.17 -16.27
N VAL A 7 -2.89 5.73 -15.07
CA VAL A 7 -1.70 5.55 -14.24
C VAL A 7 -1.68 4.12 -13.71
N VAL A 8 -0.57 3.43 -13.91
CA VAL A 8 -0.24 2.17 -13.23
C VAL A 8 0.74 2.56 -12.13
N ASP A 9 0.26 2.57 -10.89
CA ASP A 9 1.02 3.04 -9.72
C ASP A 9 2.03 1.99 -9.22
N GLY A 10 2.78 2.35 -8.17
CA GLY A 10 3.79 1.47 -7.60
C GLY A 10 3.23 0.16 -7.05
N ASP A 11 2.02 0.18 -6.51
CA ASP A 11 1.37 -1.02 -5.99
C ASP A 11 1.07 -2.03 -7.10
N ALA A 12 0.44 -1.57 -8.19
CA ALA A 12 0.18 -2.42 -9.34
C ALA A 12 1.49 -2.93 -9.99
N ILE A 13 2.53 -2.08 -10.04
CA ILE A 13 3.87 -2.48 -10.52
C ILE A 13 4.46 -3.58 -9.62
N MET A 14 4.40 -3.42 -8.30
CA MET A 14 4.88 -4.43 -7.36
C MET A 14 4.13 -5.75 -7.50
N VAL A 15 2.81 -5.73 -7.68
CA VAL A 15 2.01 -6.94 -7.92
C VAL A 15 2.46 -7.66 -9.19
N ILE A 16 2.64 -6.93 -10.30
CA ILE A 16 3.10 -7.51 -11.56
C ILE A 16 4.49 -8.16 -11.39
N MET A 17 5.41 -7.43 -10.75
CA MET A 17 6.79 -7.91 -10.57
C MET A 17 6.87 -9.08 -9.58
N ALA A 18 6.17 -9.00 -8.44
CA ALA A 18 6.14 -10.07 -7.44
C ALA A 18 5.61 -11.39 -8.05
N THR A 19 4.53 -11.30 -8.82
CA THR A 19 3.95 -12.46 -9.51
C THR A 19 4.94 -13.05 -10.52
N ALA A 20 5.56 -12.20 -11.35
CA ALA A 20 6.56 -12.65 -12.33
C ALA A 20 7.77 -13.31 -11.66
N MET A 21 8.28 -12.71 -10.59
CA MET A 21 9.43 -13.23 -9.85
C MET A 21 9.09 -14.50 -9.07
N ALA A 22 7.85 -14.65 -8.58
CA ALA A 22 7.40 -15.91 -7.97
C ALA A 22 7.33 -17.04 -8.99
N GLU A 23 6.78 -16.79 -10.19
CA GLU A 23 6.72 -17.74 -11.29
C GLU A 23 8.10 -18.20 -11.76
N SER A 24 9.09 -17.29 -11.79
CA SER A 24 10.48 -17.61 -12.19
C SER A 24 11.35 -18.17 -11.04
N GLY A 25 10.83 -18.18 -9.79
CA GLY A 25 11.60 -18.59 -8.60
C GLY A 25 12.60 -17.53 -8.12
N GLU A 26 12.51 -16.28 -8.60
CA GLU A 26 13.38 -15.16 -8.21
C GLU A 26 12.87 -14.42 -6.96
N LEU A 27 11.61 -14.64 -6.53
CA LEU A 27 11.04 -13.99 -5.35
C LEU A 27 11.50 -14.70 -4.07
N ALA A 28 12.54 -14.20 -3.45
CA ALA A 28 13.12 -14.79 -2.25
C ALA A 28 12.08 -14.93 -1.13
N CYS A 29 12.01 -16.11 -0.53
CA CYS A 29 11.04 -16.48 0.51
C CYS A 29 9.57 -16.25 0.08
N ASN A 30 9.29 -16.15 -1.21
CA ASN A 30 7.97 -15.84 -1.76
C ASN A 30 7.36 -14.59 -1.09
N THR A 31 8.18 -13.54 -0.91
CA THR A 31 7.82 -12.37 -0.08
C THR A 31 8.06 -11.05 -0.82
N LEU A 32 7.05 -10.18 -0.76
CA LEU A 32 7.10 -8.78 -1.18
C LEU A 32 7.19 -7.87 0.05
N VAL A 33 8.04 -6.85 0.01
CA VAL A 33 8.08 -5.80 1.06
C VAL A 33 7.36 -4.55 0.55
N ALA A 34 6.34 -4.08 1.30
CA ALA A 34 5.56 -2.89 0.97
C ALA A 34 5.41 -1.98 2.21
N THR A 35 4.92 -0.77 2.04
CA THR A 35 4.66 0.12 3.19
C THR A 35 3.20 0.04 3.64
N VAL A 36 2.91 0.59 4.82
CA VAL A 36 1.54 0.74 5.34
C VAL A 36 0.64 1.59 4.43
N MET A 37 1.21 2.31 3.46
CA MET A 37 0.47 3.13 2.50
C MET A 37 0.04 2.36 1.25
N SER A 38 0.60 1.16 1.00
CA SER A 38 0.14 0.33 -0.12
C SER A 38 -1.32 -0.02 0.04
N ASN A 39 -2.09 0.10 -1.04
CA ASN A 39 -3.52 -0.14 -1.07
C ASN A 39 -3.84 -1.58 -0.63
N LEU A 40 -4.94 -1.79 0.08
CA LEU A 40 -5.38 -3.14 0.49
C LEU A 40 -5.51 -4.08 -0.71
N GLY A 41 -5.82 -3.56 -1.89
CA GLY A 41 -5.85 -4.34 -3.13
C GLY A 41 -4.53 -5.06 -3.44
N LEU A 42 -3.37 -4.48 -3.11
CA LEU A 42 -2.07 -5.16 -3.20
C LEU A 42 -2.03 -6.38 -2.27
N HIS A 43 -2.45 -6.21 -1.01
CA HIS A 43 -2.44 -7.31 -0.03
C HIS A 43 -3.36 -8.44 -0.45
N LEU A 44 -4.55 -8.11 -0.97
CA LEU A 44 -5.51 -9.09 -1.48
C LEU A 44 -4.95 -9.84 -2.69
N ALA A 45 -4.39 -9.13 -3.67
CA ALA A 45 -3.77 -9.74 -4.85
C ALA A 45 -2.61 -10.67 -4.49
N MET A 46 -1.76 -10.26 -3.53
CA MET A 46 -0.64 -11.08 -3.08
C MET A 46 -1.11 -12.32 -2.30
N ARG A 47 -2.12 -12.17 -1.44
CA ARG A 47 -2.76 -13.30 -0.76
C ARG A 47 -3.29 -14.33 -1.74
N ASP A 48 -4.01 -13.88 -2.77
CA ASP A 48 -4.60 -14.75 -3.78
C ASP A 48 -3.54 -15.44 -4.66
N ALA A 49 -2.38 -14.80 -4.84
CA ALA A 49 -1.20 -15.38 -5.49
C ALA A 49 -0.35 -16.26 -4.56
N GLY A 50 -0.70 -16.40 -3.28
CA GLY A 50 0.09 -17.15 -2.29
C GLY A 50 1.41 -16.47 -1.91
N ILE A 51 1.55 -15.15 -2.14
CA ILE A 51 2.74 -14.36 -1.85
C ILE A 51 2.56 -13.64 -0.51
N THR A 52 3.54 -13.74 0.36
CA THR A 52 3.56 -13.04 1.65
C THR A 52 3.89 -11.56 1.45
N VAL A 53 3.18 -10.66 2.14
CA VAL A 53 3.53 -9.24 2.20
C VAL A 53 4.09 -8.90 3.58
N ARG A 54 5.31 -8.37 3.60
CA ARG A 54 5.91 -7.75 4.79
C ARG A 54 5.67 -6.25 4.73
N THR A 55 5.02 -5.71 5.76
CA THR A 55 4.63 -4.31 5.80
C THR A 55 5.57 -3.51 6.70
N THR A 56 6.07 -2.38 6.21
CA THR A 56 6.94 -1.45 6.92
C THR A 56 6.29 -0.09 7.15
N GLY A 57 6.92 0.76 7.95
CA GLY A 57 6.60 2.19 7.98
C GLY A 57 6.85 2.87 6.63
N VAL A 58 6.34 4.09 6.47
CA VAL A 58 6.51 4.89 5.25
C VAL A 58 7.94 5.40 5.13
N GLY A 59 8.55 5.16 3.98
CA GLY A 59 9.89 5.63 3.63
C GLY A 59 10.76 4.50 3.08
N ASP A 60 11.47 4.78 2.00
CA ASP A 60 12.37 3.87 1.29
C ASP A 60 13.42 3.22 2.22
N ARG A 61 13.88 3.97 3.22
CA ARG A 61 14.80 3.47 4.23
C ARG A 61 14.24 2.23 4.95
N TYR A 62 12.98 2.26 5.39
CA TYR A 62 12.37 1.14 6.11
C TYR A 62 12.16 -0.06 5.20
N VAL A 63 11.77 0.18 3.94
CA VAL A 63 11.69 -0.86 2.92
C VAL A 63 13.05 -1.53 2.73
N LEU A 64 14.12 -0.73 2.59
CA LEU A 64 15.47 -1.25 2.39
C LEU A 64 16.00 -2.02 3.63
N GLU A 65 15.71 -1.53 4.83
CA GLU A 65 16.06 -2.21 6.08
C GLU A 65 15.40 -3.60 6.17
N GLU A 66 14.09 -3.69 5.86
CA GLU A 66 13.35 -4.96 5.87
C GLU A 66 13.83 -5.92 4.76
N LEU A 67 14.09 -5.38 3.54
CA LEU A 67 14.67 -6.16 2.44
C LEU A 67 15.98 -6.83 2.84
N ARG A 68 16.87 -6.10 3.52
CA ARG A 68 18.16 -6.60 4.00
C ARG A 68 17.99 -7.60 5.14
N ALA A 69 17.14 -7.30 6.12
CA ALA A 69 16.92 -8.17 7.29
C ALA A 69 16.37 -9.54 6.90
N GLY A 70 15.45 -9.59 5.93
CA GLY A 70 14.84 -10.81 5.44
C GLY A 70 15.51 -11.43 4.22
N ASN A 71 16.56 -10.80 3.68
CA ASN A 71 17.17 -11.17 2.40
C ASN A 71 16.14 -11.31 1.27
N PHE A 72 15.16 -10.39 1.25
CA PHE A 72 14.10 -10.36 0.24
C PHE A 72 14.58 -9.69 -1.05
N SER A 73 13.93 -9.99 -2.17
CA SER A 73 14.38 -9.60 -3.51
C SER A 73 13.57 -8.49 -4.16
N LEU A 74 12.42 -8.09 -3.58
CA LEU A 74 11.55 -7.05 -4.11
C LEU A 74 10.85 -6.29 -2.99
N GLY A 75 10.85 -4.98 -3.07
CA GLY A 75 10.03 -4.12 -2.22
C GLY A 75 9.87 -2.73 -2.81
N GLY A 76 8.98 -1.94 -2.21
CA GLY A 76 8.77 -0.57 -2.68
C GLY A 76 7.58 0.12 -2.03
N GLU A 77 7.15 1.20 -2.67
CA GLU A 77 6.09 2.08 -2.22
C GLU A 77 5.09 2.35 -3.35
N GLN A 78 3.85 2.65 -2.99
CA GLN A 78 2.80 3.07 -3.94
C GLN A 78 3.25 4.25 -4.83
N SER A 79 4.12 5.12 -4.32
CA SER A 79 4.70 6.25 -5.07
C SER A 79 5.49 5.83 -6.32
N GLY A 80 5.83 4.55 -6.45
CA GLY A 80 6.63 4.02 -7.56
C GLY A 80 8.12 3.89 -7.26
N HIS A 81 8.54 4.11 -6.01
CA HIS A 81 9.91 3.84 -5.57
C HIS A 81 10.08 2.33 -5.34
N ILE A 82 10.54 1.63 -6.37
CA ILE A 82 10.69 0.17 -6.37
C ILE A 82 12.17 -0.19 -6.20
N VAL A 83 12.46 -1.06 -5.24
CA VAL A 83 13.82 -1.52 -4.91
C VAL A 83 13.98 -2.99 -5.27
N LEU A 84 15.00 -3.28 -6.06
CA LEU A 84 15.46 -4.60 -6.44
C LEU A 84 16.89 -4.78 -5.91
N PRO A 85 17.11 -5.38 -4.74
CA PRO A 85 18.45 -5.46 -4.11
C PRO A 85 19.53 -6.08 -5.00
N ALA A 86 19.14 -6.99 -5.91
CA ALA A 86 20.07 -7.59 -6.87
C ALA A 86 20.60 -6.57 -7.90
N LEU A 87 19.92 -5.45 -8.13
CA LEU A 87 20.31 -4.40 -9.07
C LEU A 87 20.90 -3.18 -8.38
N GLY A 88 20.51 -2.90 -7.15
CA GLY A 88 21.00 -1.75 -6.42
C GLY A 88 20.35 -1.58 -5.03
N THR A 89 20.85 -0.59 -4.29
CA THR A 89 20.39 -0.29 -2.92
C THR A 89 19.41 0.88 -2.86
N THR A 90 18.89 1.30 -4.00
CA THR A 90 17.91 2.39 -4.13
C THR A 90 16.89 2.03 -5.19
N GLY A 91 15.75 2.72 -5.19
CA GLY A 91 14.78 2.59 -6.27
C GLY A 91 15.36 3.05 -7.61
N ASP A 92 15.14 2.27 -8.65
CA ASP A 92 15.58 2.56 -10.01
C ASP A 92 14.40 2.43 -10.98
N GLY A 93 13.88 3.59 -11.40
CA GLY A 93 12.73 3.65 -12.31
C GLY A 93 13.03 3.11 -13.71
N ILE A 94 14.28 3.20 -14.18
CA ILE A 94 14.68 2.65 -15.48
C ILE A 94 14.71 1.13 -15.42
N ALA A 95 15.36 0.56 -14.40
CA ALA A 95 15.40 -0.88 -14.18
C ALA A 95 13.99 -1.46 -13.98
N THR A 96 13.14 -0.78 -13.19
CA THR A 96 11.74 -1.15 -12.99
C THR A 96 10.96 -1.15 -14.32
N GLY A 97 11.11 -0.08 -15.12
CA GLY A 97 10.46 0.01 -16.43
C GLY A 97 10.90 -1.09 -17.39
N LEU A 98 12.19 -1.41 -17.44
CA LEU A 98 12.73 -2.50 -18.28
C LEU A 98 12.18 -3.87 -17.85
N ARG A 99 12.06 -4.14 -16.52
CA ARG A 99 11.45 -5.37 -16.01
C ARG A 99 9.99 -5.49 -16.42
N LEU A 100 9.21 -4.40 -16.37
CA LEU A 100 7.83 -4.38 -16.84
C LEU A 100 7.70 -4.65 -18.33
N ILE A 101 8.54 -4.01 -19.15
CA ILE A 101 8.56 -4.23 -20.60
C ILE A 101 8.95 -5.68 -20.92
N SER A 102 9.94 -6.24 -20.21
CA SER A 102 10.30 -7.66 -20.34
C SER A 102 9.11 -8.56 -20.06
N ARG A 103 8.39 -8.31 -18.94
CA ARG A 103 7.20 -9.10 -18.60
C ARG A 103 6.10 -9.01 -19.65
N MET A 104 5.86 -7.82 -20.20
CA MET A 104 4.90 -7.63 -21.31
C MET A 104 5.32 -8.45 -22.54
N ALA A 105 6.62 -8.42 -22.90
CA ALA A 105 7.15 -9.17 -24.04
C ALA A 105 7.06 -10.69 -23.83
N GLU A 106 7.39 -11.19 -22.63
CA GLU A 106 7.34 -12.61 -22.27
C GLU A 106 5.93 -13.18 -22.33
N THR A 107 4.96 -12.39 -21.85
CA THR A 107 3.55 -12.85 -21.75
C THR A 107 2.71 -12.50 -22.96
N GLY A 108 3.15 -11.58 -23.81
CA GLY A 108 2.34 -11.00 -24.88
C GLY A 108 1.18 -10.14 -24.39
N ARG A 109 1.12 -9.82 -23.09
CA ARG A 109 0.02 -9.06 -22.47
C ARG A 109 0.39 -7.56 -22.40
N SER A 110 -0.62 -6.72 -22.57
CA SER A 110 -0.51 -5.29 -22.34
C SER A 110 -0.29 -4.96 -20.85
N LEU A 111 0.22 -3.76 -20.57
CA LEU A 111 0.39 -3.30 -19.18
C LEU A 111 -0.96 -3.24 -18.43
N ALA A 112 -2.04 -2.85 -19.10
CA ALA A 112 -3.38 -2.83 -18.53
C ALA A 112 -3.86 -4.23 -18.11
N GLU A 113 -3.63 -5.25 -18.95
CA GLU A 113 -3.98 -6.64 -18.63
C GLU A 113 -3.13 -7.21 -17.49
N LEU A 114 -1.87 -6.81 -17.38
CA LEU A 114 -1.02 -7.20 -16.26
C LEU A 114 -1.45 -6.50 -14.96
N ALA A 115 -1.76 -5.21 -15.02
CA ALA A 115 -2.20 -4.42 -13.87
C ALA A 115 -3.59 -4.87 -13.34
N ALA A 116 -4.43 -5.49 -14.18
CA ALA A 116 -5.73 -6.02 -13.77
C ALA A 116 -5.63 -7.18 -12.75
N ALA A 117 -4.43 -7.70 -12.46
CA ALA A 117 -4.19 -8.63 -11.35
C ALA A 117 -4.44 -7.99 -9.97
N MET A 118 -4.44 -6.65 -9.89
CA MET A 118 -4.75 -5.90 -8.69
C MET A 118 -6.01 -5.04 -8.91
N ARG A 119 -6.99 -5.17 -8.00
CA ARG A 119 -8.11 -4.23 -7.90
C ARG A 119 -7.77 -3.17 -6.84
N THR A 120 -7.55 -1.93 -7.26
CA THR A 120 -7.38 -0.81 -6.32
C THR A 120 -8.71 -0.53 -5.62
N LEU A 121 -8.71 -0.56 -4.29
CA LEU A 121 -9.88 -0.19 -3.51
C LEU A 121 -10.00 1.33 -3.43
N PRO A 122 -11.22 1.89 -3.51
CA PRO A 122 -11.47 3.29 -3.20
C PRO A 122 -10.90 3.68 -1.84
N GLN A 123 -10.16 4.78 -1.80
CA GLN A 123 -9.49 5.29 -0.60
C GLN A 123 -9.96 6.72 -0.30
N VAL A 124 -10.30 6.98 0.96
CA VAL A 124 -10.58 8.32 1.47
C VAL A 124 -9.58 8.65 2.57
N LEU A 125 -8.92 9.81 2.45
CA LEU A 125 -7.99 10.34 3.45
C LEU A 125 -8.51 11.67 3.98
N ILE A 126 -8.71 11.75 5.30
CA ILE A 126 -9.08 12.97 6.01
C ILE A 126 -7.97 13.37 6.96
N ASN A 127 -7.50 14.61 6.83
CA ASN A 127 -6.53 15.20 7.74
C ASN A 127 -7.28 16.01 8.79
N VAL A 128 -7.13 15.66 10.07
CA VAL A 128 -7.81 16.34 11.18
C VAL A 128 -6.76 17.08 12.01
N PRO A 129 -6.74 18.43 12.00
CA PRO A 129 -5.86 19.21 12.87
C PRO A 129 -6.22 18.98 14.34
N VAL A 130 -5.21 18.80 15.19
CA VAL A 130 -5.36 18.57 16.63
C VAL A 130 -4.18 19.20 17.38
N ALA A 131 -4.38 19.54 18.66
CA ALA A 131 -3.33 20.15 19.47
C ALA A 131 -2.20 19.16 19.84
N ASP A 132 -2.55 17.93 20.16
CA ASP A 132 -1.63 16.84 20.50
C ASP A 132 -2.00 15.57 19.72
N LYS A 133 -1.35 15.40 18.58
CA LYS A 133 -1.65 14.31 17.65
C LYS A 133 -1.39 12.92 18.22
N ASP A 134 -0.38 12.78 19.09
CA ASP A 134 0.01 11.47 19.61
C ASP A 134 -0.95 11.05 20.73
N THR A 135 -1.32 11.96 21.63
CA THR A 135 -2.32 11.72 22.67
C THR A 135 -3.70 11.47 22.07
N VAL A 136 -4.12 12.26 21.08
CA VAL A 136 -5.44 12.09 20.43
C VAL A 136 -5.51 10.79 19.66
N ALA A 137 -4.47 10.42 18.91
CA ALA A 137 -4.46 9.14 18.19
C ALA A 137 -4.54 7.94 19.14
N ALA A 138 -4.05 8.05 20.37
CA ALA A 138 -4.08 6.99 21.39
C ALA A 138 -5.34 7.04 22.30
N ALA A 139 -6.23 8.03 22.16
CA ALA A 139 -7.39 8.19 23.00
C ALA A 139 -8.37 7.02 22.88
N ASP A 140 -8.96 6.58 23.99
CA ASP A 140 -9.79 5.37 24.06
C ASP A 140 -11.04 5.43 23.15
N ASP A 141 -11.67 6.59 23.06
CA ASP A 141 -12.85 6.81 22.20
C ASP A 141 -12.49 6.82 20.72
N VAL A 142 -11.32 7.39 20.35
CA VAL A 142 -10.78 7.37 19.00
C VAL A 142 -10.46 5.91 18.60
N GLN A 143 -9.79 5.17 19.46
CA GLN A 143 -9.48 3.77 19.22
C GLN A 143 -10.74 2.88 19.18
N ALA A 144 -11.77 3.22 19.95
CA ALA A 144 -13.06 2.54 19.87
C ALA A 144 -13.78 2.81 18.53
N ALA A 145 -13.71 4.05 18.02
CA ALA A 145 -14.25 4.40 16.72
C ALA A 145 -13.52 3.68 15.57
N VAL A 146 -12.17 3.54 15.67
CA VAL A 146 -11.36 2.77 14.72
C VAL A 146 -11.81 1.30 14.71
N ARG A 147 -11.88 0.63 15.88
CA ARG A 147 -12.35 -0.76 15.96
C ARG A 147 -13.74 -0.96 15.39
N ALA A 148 -14.68 -0.05 15.66
CA ALA A 148 -16.02 -0.11 15.10
C ALA A 148 -16.06 0.03 13.57
N ALA A 149 -15.11 0.80 13.00
CA ALA A 149 -14.95 0.88 11.56
C ALA A 149 -14.31 -0.40 10.99
N GLU A 150 -13.31 -0.98 11.66
CA GLU A 150 -12.70 -2.27 11.29
C GLU A 150 -13.74 -3.40 11.28
N ASP A 151 -14.58 -3.48 12.32
CA ASP A 151 -15.67 -4.47 12.42
C ASP A 151 -16.68 -4.33 11.25
N THR A 152 -16.92 -3.10 10.80
CA THR A 152 -17.82 -2.83 9.67
C THR A 152 -17.19 -3.20 8.33
N LEU A 153 -15.89 -2.96 8.17
CA LEU A 153 -15.14 -3.21 6.94
C LEU A 153 -14.84 -4.70 6.72
N GLY A 154 -14.64 -5.46 7.80
CA GLY A 154 -14.21 -6.85 7.73
C GLY A 154 -12.93 -7.03 6.91
N ASP A 155 -12.87 -8.11 6.12
CA ASP A 155 -11.68 -8.43 5.30
C ASP A 155 -11.63 -7.65 3.96
N GLU A 156 -12.70 -6.91 3.61
CA GLU A 156 -12.82 -6.21 2.34
C GLU A 156 -12.49 -4.71 2.42
N GLY A 157 -12.01 -4.26 3.56
CA GLY A 157 -11.58 -2.89 3.76
C GLY A 157 -10.61 -2.75 4.92
N ARG A 158 -10.07 -1.56 5.11
CA ARG A 158 -9.23 -1.24 6.26
C ARG A 158 -9.31 0.23 6.64
N ILE A 159 -8.97 0.52 7.87
CA ILE A 159 -8.72 1.86 8.36
C ILE A 159 -7.28 1.99 8.85
N LEU A 160 -6.65 3.11 8.54
CA LEU A 160 -5.34 3.47 9.05
C LEU A 160 -5.43 4.84 9.70
N LEU A 161 -5.30 4.86 11.04
CA LEU A 161 -5.19 6.07 11.82
C LEU A 161 -3.73 6.30 12.17
N ARG A 162 -3.17 7.47 11.84
CA ARG A 162 -1.80 7.78 12.21
C ARG A 162 -1.56 9.27 12.45
N PRO A 163 -0.70 9.64 13.41
CA PRO A 163 -0.18 11.00 13.54
C PRO A 163 0.65 11.36 12.29
N SER A 164 0.57 12.62 11.85
CA SER A 164 1.45 13.12 10.80
C SER A 164 2.87 13.29 11.35
N GLY A 165 3.88 12.92 10.55
CA GLY A 165 5.29 13.09 10.94
C GLY A 165 5.72 14.56 11.03
N THR A 166 5.13 15.43 10.21
CA THR A 166 5.58 16.82 10.01
C THR A 166 4.58 17.88 10.44
N GLU A 167 3.30 17.54 10.60
CA GLU A 167 2.21 18.48 10.87
C GLU A 167 1.49 18.11 12.17
N GLN A 168 0.82 19.07 12.80
CA GLN A 168 -0.04 18.83 13.98
C GLN A 168 -1.43 18.39 13.56
N LEU A 169 -1.51 17.17 13.06
CA LEU A 169 -2.76 16.56 12.64
C LEU A 169 -2.70 15.03 12.74
N VAL A 170 -3.87 14.42 12.85
CA VAL A 170 -4.08 12.98 12.72
C VAL A 170 -4.65 12.70 11.33
N ARG A 171 -4.13 11.69 10.67
CA ARG A 171 -4.59 11.21 9.36
C ARG A 171 -5.49 10.01 9.54
N VAL A 172 -6.71 10.12 9.05
CA VAL A 172 -7.69 9.03 9.00
C VAL A 172 -7.81 8.59 7.54
N MET A 173 -7.34 7.39 7.23
CA MET A 173 -7.42 6.79 5.90
C MET A 173 -8.32 5.57 5.97
N VAL A 174 -9.30 5.48 5.09
CA VAL A 174 -10.19 4.33 4.95
C VAL A 174 -10.17 3.84 3.52
N GLU A 175 -10.02 2.55 3.34
CA GLU A 175 -10.19 1.83 2.08
C GLU A 175 -11.37 0.87 2.22
N ALA A 176 -12.24 0.82 1.21
CA ALA A 176 -13.42 -0.06 1.21
C ALA A 176 -13.76 -0.52 -0.21
N GLY A 177 -14.65 -1.49 -0.32
CA GLY A 177 -15.14 -2.02 -1.59
C GLY A 177 -15.81 -0.98 -2.50
N ASP A 178 -16.34 0.11 -1.90
CA ASP A 178 -16.93 1.25 -2.60
C ASP A 178 -16.57 2.59 -1.92
N ALA A 179 -16.67 3.68 -2.70
CA ALA A 179 -16.24 5.01 -2.25
C ALA A 179 -17.16 5.63 -1.19
N ASP A 180 -18.44 5.30 -1.18
CA ASP A 180 -19.40 5.87 -0.24
C ASP A 180 -19.21 5.27 1.15
N THR A 181 -18.96 3.97 1.24
CA THR A 181 -18.58 3.28 2.49
C THR A 181 -17.27 3.84 3.03
N ALA A 182 -16.23 3.97 2.18
CA ALA A 182 -14.96 4.54 2.59
C ALA A 182 -15.12 5.96 3.15
N ARG A 183 -15.90 6.80 2.50
CA ARG A 183 -16.18 8.18 2.92
C ARG A 183 -16.94 8.24 4.25
N THR A 184 -18.02 7.48 4.36
CA THR A 184 -18.87 7.48 5.56
C THR A 184 -18.08 7.09 6.80
N LEU A 185 -17.26 6.04 6.71
CA LEU A 185 -16.45 5.58 7.84
C LEU A 185 -15.29 6.55 8.13
N ALA A 186 -14.64 7.11 7.12
CA ALA A 186 -13.60 8.11 7.31
C ALA A 186 -14.14 9.36 8.03
N GLU A 187 -15.28 9.90 7.59
CA GLU A 187 -15.94 11.06 8.22
C GLU A 187 -16.35 10.78 9.67
N ARG A 188 -16.89 9.59 9.93
CA ARG A 188 -17.28 9.18 11.28
C ARG A 188 -16.11 9.14 12.26
N VAL A 189 -14.99 8.53 11.86
CA VAL A 189 -13.79 8.49 12.70
C VAL A 189 -13.14 9.87 12.81
N ALA A 190 -13.08 10.62 11.71
CA ALA A 190 -12.57 11.98 11.71
C ALA A 190 -13.36 12.93 12.63
N ALA A 191 -14.66 12.76 12.76
CA ALA A 191 -15.51 13.53 13.69
C ALA A 191 -15.13 13.25 15.17
N VAL A 192 -14.84 11.99 15.52
CA VAL A 192 -14.38 11.65 16.88
C VAL A 192 -13.00 12.25 17.14
N VAL A 193 -12.05 12.14 16.21
CA VAL A 193 -10.72 12.77 16.30
C VAL A 193 -10.87 14.29 16.46
N GLY A 194 -11.76 14.93 15.68
CA GLY A 194 -12.01 16.36 15.71
C GLY A 194 -12.62 16.87 17.01
N ALA A 195 -13.27 16.03 17.80
CA ALA A 195 -13.79 16.40 19.11
C ALA A 195 -12.68 16.67 20.16
N HIS A 196 -11.42 16.29 19.87
CA HIS A 196 -10.23 16.56 20.66
C HIS A 196 -9.41 17.78 20.17
N SER A 197 -9.97 18.59 19.25
CA SER A 197 -9.30 19.76 18.64
C SER A 197 -9.39 20.98 19.50
#